data_d0db3f154ab174efc537fd3d39f5862a
#
_entry.id   d0db3f154ab174efc537fd3d39f5862a
#
_cell.length_a   1.000
_cell.length_b   1.000
_cell.length_c   1.000
_cell.angle_alpha   90.00
_cell.angle_beta   90.00
_cell.angle_gamma   90.00
#
_symmetry.space_group_name_H-M   'P 1'
#
loop_
_entity.id
_entity.type
_entity.pdbx_description
1 polymer ?
#
loop_
_entity_poly.entity_id
_entity_poly.type
_entity_poly.pdbx_seq_one_letter_code
_entity_poly.pdbx_strand_id
1 'polypeptide(L)'
;MHGSNRTPPTFSRDIAPIIYSNCADCHRPGEAGPFSLLSYDDVKKHGRQIVAVTQARFMPPWLPEPGPFSFAGERRLTDVQLDLIRSWVDGGMPEGDRAETPQPPHFEPGWQLGKPDLVVTATKPFTLPASGTDIYWNFVLPVPLDRTRWVKAIEIRPGDKRLVHHANILLDRLGSARELEDPPGAGFGGMDIRVESEAFDPDSHFLFWKPGTPSAALPRGMAQRIDPGTDLLLNVHLQPSGKPEPIQPSVGLYFTDRPATLHPMLLEMENDSALHIPEGAKDFRVSDHFKLPVDVQLLAIYPHAHYLGTDLQAIATFPDGSHKTLLDIPHWDLNWQAVYTYTEPVPLPKGTTVEMRYQYDNSTDNPRNPNHPPVPVNGGNRAKDEMAHLWLQVLPRESNTRNGTDPRMILQEALSRHQVEKDPTIFEAQYNLAAMLMNRGETAEAIAHYAMASKIRPKDPVVRNALGAAEMSAGQLDSAIADLQAAAGLRPNYFDPHYNLGLALASANDFVHAESELSKAVQLKPEDANAHANLGAALAQQGKLPEAQSELTLALKLNPASELAQQNLAALQQMLRNK
;
A
#
# COMPACT_ATOMS: atom_id res chain seq x y z
N MET A 1 -49.86 13.80 -27.61
CA MET A 1 -48.57 13.99 -28.30
C MET A 1 -48.15 15.45 -28.11
N HIS A 2 -47.39 15.74 -27.07
CA HIS A 2 -46.78 17.07 -26.86
C HIS A 2 -45.32 16.92 -27.30
N GLY A 3 -45.06 17.23 -28.61
CA GLY A 3 -43.70 17.40 -29.08
C GLY A 3 -43.07 18.60 -28.39
N SER A 4 -42.18 18.36 -27.43
CA SER A 4 -41.33 19.41 -26.88
C SER A 4 -40.46 19.93 -28.03
N ASN A 5 -40.68 21.19 -28.40
CA ASN A 5 -39.84 21.94 -29.35
C ASN A 5 -38.46 22.19 -28.74
N ARG A 6 -37.67 21.13 -28.51
CA ARG A 6 -36.28 21.28 -28.06
C ARG A 6 -35.44 21.57 -29.29
N THR A 7 -34.76 22.70 -29.29
CA THR A 7 -33.73 23.03 -30.28
C THR A 7 -32.77 21.88 -30.41
N PRO A 8 -32.42 21.41 -31.62
CA PRO A 8 -31.43 20.33 -31.78
C PRO A 8 -30.14 20.62 -31.03
N PRO A 9 -29.54 19.61 -30.37
CA PRO A 9 -28.32 19.80 -29.61
C PRO A 9 -27.16 20.16 -30.55
N THR A 10 -26.29 21.05 -30.07
CA THR A 10 -25.07 21.47 -30.76
C THR A 10 -23.83 21.14 -29.95
N PHE A 11 -22.66 21.03 -30.60
CA PHE A 11 -21.42 20.80 -29.90
C PHE A 11 -21.15 21.93 -28.88
N SER A 12 -21.18 23.18 -29.35
CA SER A 12 -20.80 24.35 -28.55
C SER A 12 -21.60 24.47 -27.25
N ARG A 13 -22.93 24.38 -27.36
CA ARG A 13 -23.81 24.61 -26.21
C ARG A 13 -24.00 23.38 -25.32
N ASP A 14 -24.13 22.17 -25.94
CA ASP A 14 -24.63 21.00 -25.21
C ASP A 14 -23.57 19.90 -25.00
N ILE A 15 -22.70 19.68 -25.97
CA ILE A 15 -21.77 18.53 -25.97
C ILE A 15 -20.41 18.89 -25.38
N ALA A 16 -19.84 20.04 -25.72
CA ALA A 16 -18.53 20.47 -25.20
C ALA A 16 -18.49 20.50 -23.65
N PRO A 17 -19.53 21.03 -22.95
CA PRO A 17 -19.54 20.98 -21.48
C PRO A 17 -19.48 19.55 -20.93
N ILE A 18 -20.21 18.60 -21.55
CA ILE A 18 -20.21 17.19 -21.11
C ILE A 18 -18.83 16.55 -21.34
N ILE A 19 -18.26 16.73 -22.53
CA ILE A 19 -16.97 16.15 -22.92
C ILE A 19 -15.84 16.73 -22.05
N TYR A 20 -15.82 18.04 -21.88
CA TYR A 20 -14.75 18.70 -21.12
C TYR A 20 -14.77 18.34 -19.64
N SER A 21 -15.94 18.15 -19.05
CA SER A 21 -16.06 17.78 -17.64
C SER A 21 -15.82 16.29 -17.35
N ASN A 22 -16.05 15.39 -18.33
CA ASN A 22 -16.06 13.95 -18.05
C ASN A 22 -15.02 13.14 -18.84
N CYS A 23 -14.45 13.70 -19.92
CA CYS A 23 -13.59 12.96 -20.84
C CYS A 23 -12.18 13.57 -20.99
N ALA A 24 -12.06 14.90 -20.89
CA ALA A 24 -10.85 15.64 -21.23
C ALA A 24 -9.65 15.31 -20.33
N ASP A 25 -9.86 14.91 -19.09
CA ASP A 25 -8.77 14.53 -18.15
C ASP A 25 -7.88 13.43 -18.72
N CYS A 26 -8.49 12.44 -19.39
CA CYS A 26 -7.77 11.32 -19.98
C CYS A 26 -7.57 11.49 -21.49
N HIS A 27 -8.55 12.10 -22.20
CA HIS A 27 -8.53 12.26 -23.65
C HIS A 27 -7.91 13.60 -24.07
N ARG A 28 -6.62 13.75 -23.82
CA ARG A 28 -5.78 14.89 -24.20
C ARG A 28 -4.35 14.44 -24.49
N PRO A 29 -3.54 15.25 -25.16
CA PRO A 29 -2.15 14.88 -25.45
C PRO A 29 -1.34 14.55 -24.21
N GLY A 30 -0.61 13.43 -24.23
CA GLY A 30 0.27 12.99 -23.13
C GLY A 30 -0.44 12.25 -21.99
N GLU A 31 -1.72 11.96 -22.12
CA GLU A 31 -2.49 11.15 -21.15
C GLU A 31 -2.83 9.76 -21.69
N ALA A 32 -3.51 8.95 -20.88
CA ALA A 32 -3.79 7.54 -21.19
C ALA A 32 -4.80 7.34 -22.33
N GLY A 33 -5.65 8.32 -22.61
CA GLY A 33 -6.62 8.23 -23.69
C GLY A 33 -5.95 8.15 -25.08
N PRO A 34 -6.41 7.26 -26.00
CA PRO A 34 -5.74 7.02 -27.28
C PRO A 34 -5.87 8.17 -28.28
N PHE A 35 -6.71 9.16 -28.01
CA PHE A 35 -6.94 10.34 -28.84
C PHE A 35 -7.43 11.52 -28.00
N SER A 36 -7.26 12.73 -28.55
CA SER A 36 -7.75 13.96 -27.92
C SER A 36 -9.26 14.16 -28.13
N LEU A 37 -9.93 14.82 -27.17
CA LEU A 37 -11.32 15.27 -27.25
C LEU A 37 -11.46 16.77 -26.85
N LEU A 38 -10.44 17.57 -27.12
CA LEU A 38 -10.41 18.99 -26.75
C LEU A 38 -10.96 19.94 -27.78
N SER A 39 -11.30 19.45 -28.98
CA SER A 39 -11.84 20.27 -30.06
C SER A 39 -13.11 19.66 -30.67
N TYR A 40 -13.90 20.50 -31.35
CA TYR A 40 -15.06 20.02 -32.11
C TYR A 40 -14.70 18.93 -33.12
N ASP A 41 -13.62 19.14 -33.88
CA ASP A 41 -13.19 18.18 -34.91
C ASP A 41 -12.78 16.85 -34.32
N ASP A 42 -12.09 16.86 -33.18
CA ASP A 42 -11.72 15.63 -32.42
C ASP A 42 -12.98 14.85 -32.00
N VAL A 43 -13.95 15.55 -31.38
CA VAL A 43 -15.16 14.93 -30.87
C VAL A 43 -16.06 14.43 -32.01
N LYS A 44 -16.20 15.21 -33.08
CA LYS A 44 -16.96 14.84 -34.30
C LYS A 44 -16.38 13.59 -34.95
N LYS A 45 -15.06 13.52 -35.08
CA LYS A 45 -14.36 12.36 -35.66
C LYS A 45 -14.70 11.06 -34.93
N HIS A 46 -14.86 11.12 -33.61
CA HIS A 46 -15.12 9.97 -32.74
C HIS A 46 -16.57 9.86 -32.27
N GLY A 47 -17.50 10.70 -32.79
CA GLY A 47 -18.87 10.83 -32.30
C GLY A 47 -19.64 9.51 -32.17
N ARG A 48 -19.60 8.65 -33.19
CA ARG A 48 -20.28 7.33 -33.18
C ARG A 48 -19.66 6.39 -32.13
N GLN A 49 -18.33 6.43 -31.99
CA GLN A 49 -17.64 5.64 -30.98
C GLN A 49 -18.00 6.12 -29.57
N ILE A 50 -18.06 7.46 -29.37
CA ILE A 50 -18.46 8.05 -28.09
C ILE A 50 -19.87 7.58 -27.72
N VAL A 51 -20.84 7.62 -28.64
CA VAL A 51 -22.19 7.09 -28.37
C VAL A 51 -22.15 5.62 -27.96
N ALA A 52 -21.44 4.77 -28.71
CA ALA A 52 -21.37 3.34 -28.41
C ALA A 52 -20.81 3.04 -27.00
N VAL A 53 -19.69 3.67 -26.66
CA VAL A 53 -19.02 3.39 -25.35
C VAL A 53 -19.73 4.06 -24.17
N THR A 54 -20.42 5.19 -24.39
CA THR A 54 -21.15 5.87 -23.31
C THR A 54 -22.51 5.20 -23.04
N GLN A 55 -23.23 4.78 -24.08
CA GLN A 55 -24.47 4.00 -23.95
C GLN A 55 -24.22 2.64 -23.27
N ALA A 56 -23.09 2.01 -23.56
CA ALA A 56 -22.66 0.79 -22.87
C ALA A 56 -22.15 1.04 -21.45
N ARG A 57 -22.14 2.28 -20.94
CA ARG A 57 -21.55 2.66 -19.65
C ARG A 57 -20.06 2.28 -19.49
N PHE A 58 -19.37 1.99 -20.59
CA PHE A 58 -17.95 1.69 -20.61
C PHE A 58 -17.08 2.94 -20.41
N MET A 59 -17.54 4.09 -20.93
CA MET A 59 -16.90 5.41 -20.76
C MET A 59 -17.93 6.45 -20.32
N PRO A 60 -17.54 7.39 -19.45
CA PRO A 60 -16.31 7.44 -18.65
C PRO A 60 -16.20 6.24 -17.69
N PRO A 61 -14.96 5.83 -17.30
CA PRO A 61 -14.77 4.67 -16.42
C PRO A 61 -15.24 5.01 -15.01
N TRP A 62 -16.43 4.54 -14.65
CA TRP A 62 -17.05 4.72 -13.34
C TRP A 62 -17.94 3.53 -13.03
N LEU A 63 -17.54 2.70 -12.07
CA LEU A 63 -18.20 1.43 -11.79
C LEU A 63 -19.30 1.51 -10.72
N PRO A 64 -19.17 2.30 -9.62
CA PRO A 64 -20.16 2.29 -8.55
C PRO A 64 -21.54 2.79 -9.00
N GLU A 65 -22.59 2.13 -8.56
CA GLU A 65 -23.95 2.64 -8.66
C GLU A 65 -24.22 3.77 -7.63
N PRO A 66 -25.18 4.68 -7.93
CA PRO A 66 -25.60 5.66 -6.93
C PRO A 66 -26.09 5.01 -5.65
N GLY A 67 -25.63 5.50 -4.51
CA GLY A 67 -25.96 4.96 -3.19
C GLY A 67 -26.29 6.08 -2.19
N PRO A 68 -26.38 5.72 -0.89
CA PRO A 68 -26.67 6.71 0.16
C PRO A 68 -25.52 7.69 0.42
N PHE A 69 -24.33 7.40 -0.13
CA PHE A 69 -23.13 8.23 0.00
C PHE A 69 -22.57 8.57 -1.39
N SER A 70 -22.14 9.81 -1.57
CA SER A 70 -21.57 10.30 -2.82
C SER A 70 -20.05 10.19 -2.81
N PHE A 71 -19.49 9.94 -3.99
CA PHE A 71 -18.04 9.90 -4.19
C PHE A 71 -17.52 11.18 -4.85
N ALA A 72 -16.35 11.62 -4.44
CA ALA A 72 -15.67 12.75 -5.07
C ALA A 72 -15.22 12.38 -6.49
N GLY A 73 -15.38 13.32 -7.41
CA GLY A 73 -14.96 13.12 -8.81
C GLY A 73 -15.80 12.10 -9.58
N GLU A 74 -17.05 11.90 -9.18
CA GLU A 74 -17.98 11.03 -9.92
C GLU A 74 -18.07 11.45 -11.39
N ARG A 75 -17.88 10.48 -12.30
CA ARG A 75 -17.86 10.69 -13.75
C ARG A 75 -19.04 10.03 -14.47
N ARG A 76 -20.00 9.51 -13.75
CA ARG A 76 -21.19 8.89 -14.33
C ARG A 76 -21.99 9.90 -15.12
N LEU A 77 -22.19 9.61 -16.41
CA LEU A 77 -23.09 10.41 -17.24
C LEU A 77 -24.54 10.12 -16.86
N THR A 78 -25.34 11.18 -16.74
CA THR A 78 -26.79 11.07 -16.54
C THR A 78 -27.48 10.59 -17.84
N ASP A 79 -28.68 10.02 -17.73
CA ASP A 79 -29.44 9.58 -18.90
C ASP A 79 -29.72 10.74 -19.84
N VAL A 80 -29.93 11.95 -19.31
CA VAL A 80 -30.10 13.17 -20.09
C VAL A 80 -28.82 13.48 -20.91
N GLN A 81 -27.66 13.35 -20.34
CA GLN A 81 -26.39 13.57 -21.05
C GLN A 81 -26.15 12.50 -22.13
N LEU A 82 -26.48 11.24 -21.83
CA LEU A 82 -26.41 10.16 -22.84
C LEU A 82 -27.34 10.40 -24.00
N ASP A 83 -28.57 10.84 -23.73
CA ASP A 83 -29.55 11.17 -24.78
C ASP A 83 -29.13 12.41 -25.62
N LEU A 84 -28.52 13.40 -24.99
CA LEU A 84 -27.95 14.57 -25.67
C LEU A 84 -26.84 14.15 -26.64
N ILE A 85 -25.89 13.36 -26.19
CA ILE A 85 -24.78 12.86 -27.02
C ILE A 85 -25.32 12.06 -28.21
N ARG A 86 -26.25 11.13 -27.96
CA ARG A 86 -26.88 10.32 -29.01
C ARG A 86 -27.62 11.21 -30.04
N SER A 87 -28.49 12.09 -29.52
CA SER A 87 -29.30 12.97 -30.39
C SER A 87 -28.45 13.92 -31.24
N TRP A 88 -27.32 14.38 -30.70
CA TRP A 88 -26.37 15.20 -31.42
C TRP A 88 -25.69 14.42 -32.56
N VAL A 89 -25.30 13.18 -32.33
CA VAL A 89 -24.67 12.33 -33.36
C VAL A 89 -25.69 11.96 -34.44
N ASP A 90 -26.91 11.56 -34.04
CA ASP A 90 -27.99 11.22 -34.96
C ASP A 90 -28.43 12.43 -35.80
N GLY A 91 -28.35 13.64 -35.23
CA GLY A 91 -28.65 14.92 -35.90
C GLY A 91 -27.54 15.45 -36.82
N GLY A 92 -26.48 14.65 -37.08
CA GLY A 92 -25.40 15.02 -38.00
C GLY A 92 -24.28 15.85 -37.38
N MET A 93 -24.25 15.90 -36.05
CA MET A 93 -23.17 16.52 -35.28
C MET A 93 -22.95 18.02 -35.60
N PRO A 94 -23.96 18.88 -35.49
CA PRO A 94 -23.80 20.31 -35.76
C PRO A 94 -22.87 20.97 -34.73
N GLU A 95 -21.98 21.89 -35.19
CA GLU A 95 -21.06 22.60 -34.31
C GLU A 95 -21.81 23.60 -33.39
N GLY A 96 -22.75 24.35 -33.97
CA GLY A 96 -23.41 25.46 -33.28
C GLY A 96 -22.63 26.78 -33.39
N ASP A 97 -22.99 27.75 -32.56
CA ASP A 97 -22.27 29.01 -32.51
C ASP A 97 -20.98 28.82 -31.72
N ARG A 98 -19.84 29.10 -32.35
CA ARG A 98 -18.51 29.01 -31.73
C ARG A 98 -18.34 29.92 -30.49
N ALA A 99 -19.09 31.03 -30.46
CA ALA A 99 -19.07 31.95 -29.33
C ALA A 99 -19.65 31.34 -28.04
N GLU A 100 -20.53 30.30 -28.20
CA GLU A 100 -21.10 29.55 -27.06
C GLU A 100 -20.19 28.40 -26.57
N THR A 101 -19.11 28.10 -27.31
CA THR A 101 -18.23 26.98 -26.92
C THR A 101 -17.44 27.35 -25.66
N PRO A 102 -17.56 26.59 -24.55
CA PRO A 102 -16.74 26.82 -23.38
C PRO A 102 -15.26 26.65 -23.72
N GLN A 103 -14.41 27.38 -23.02
CA GLN A 103 -12.97 27.15 -23.15
C GLN A 103 -12.65 25.70 -22.72
N PRO A 104 -11.81 24.96 -23.48
CA PRO A 104 -11.30 23.67 -23.02
C PRO A 104 -10.62 23.83 -21.65
N PRO A 105 -10.67 22.80 -20.81
CA PRO A 105 -9.96 22.81 -19.54
C PRO A 105 -8.49 23.14 -19.75
N HIS A 106 -7.96 24.05 -18.94
CA HIS A 106 -6.53 24.31 -18.91
C HIS A 106 -5.84 23.24 -18.08
N PHE A 107 -4.82 22.62 -18.65
CA PHE A 107 -3.99 21.64 -17.96
C PHE A 107 -2.58 22.19 -17.85
N GLU A 108 -2.07 22.32 -16.62
CA GLU A 108 -0.71 22.73 -16.40
C GLU A 108 0.27 21.76 -17.08
N PRO A 109 1.23 22.25 -17.89
CA PRO A 109 2.27 21.41 -18.43
C PRO A 109 3.18 20.97 -17.27
N GLY A 110 3.33 19.67 -17.10
CA GLY A 110 4.21 19.17 -16.06
C GLY A 110 3.45 18.70 -14.82
N TRP A 111 3.91 19.08 -13.61
CA TRP A 111 3.33 18.68 -12.34
C TRP A 111 1.99 19.39 -12.11
N GLN A 112 0.93 18.60 -11.87
CA GLN A 112 -0.45 19.13 -11.80
C GLN A 112 -0.68 19.99 -10.55
N LEU A 113 0.05 19.73 -9.47
CA LEU A 113 0.00 20.51 -8.23
C LEU A 113 1.04 21.66 -8.19
N GLY A 114 1.61 22.00 -9.35
CA GLY A 114 2.72 22.95 -9.44
C GLY A 114 4.07 22.27 -9.18
N LYS A 115 5.12 23.06 -8.95
CA LYS A 115 6.47 22.54 -8.74
C LYS A 115 6.57 21.79 -7.41
N PRO A 116 6.95 20.48 -7.40
CA PRO A 116 7.20 19.76 -6.14
C PRO A 116 8.37 20.35 -5.35
N ASP A 117 8.32 20.16 -4.03
CA ASP A 117 9.44 20.51 -3.15
C ASP A 117 10.63 19.57 -3.37
N LEU A 118 10.36 18.30 -3.68
CA LEU A 118 11.35 17.28 -4.01
C LEU A 118 10.83 16.37 -5.12
N VAL A 119 11.70 16.03 -6.07
CA VAL A 119 11.41 15.00 -7.09
C VAL A 119 12.42 13.87 -6.90
N VAL A 120 11.91 12.66 -6.71
CA VAL A 120 12.71 11.44 -6.71
C VAL A 120 12.42 10.65 -8.00
N THR A 121 13.47 10.19 -8.66
CA THR A 121 13.37 9.51 -9.96
C THR A 121 14.09 8.17 -9.87
N ALA A 122 13.55 7.14 -10.49
CA ALA A 122 14.20 5.84 -10.57
C ALA A 122 15.60 5.99 -11.16
N THR A 123 16.59 5.38 -10.52
CA THR A 123 18.01 5.54 -10.89
C THR A 123 18.30 5.01 -12.28
N LYS A 124 17.66 3.88 -12.65
CA LYS A 124 17.77 3.26 -13.97
C LYS A 124 16.39 3.03 -14.57
N PRO A 125 16.24 3.14 -15.89
CA PRO A 125 15.01 2.73 -16.55
C PRO A 125 14.89 1.20 -16.57
N PHE A 126 13.66 0.71 -16.45
CA PHE A 126 13.29 -0.66 -16.76
C PHE A 126 12.87 -0.75 -18.22
N THR A 127 13.38 -1.73 -18.97
CA THR A 127 12.92 -1.98 -20.34
C THR A 127 11.74 -2.95 -20.29
N LEU A 128 10.52 -2.41 -20.48
CA LEU A 128 9.31 -3.22 -20.60
C LEU A 128 9.41 -4.07 -21.86
N PRO A 129 9.27 -5.42 -21.79
CA PRO A 129 9.32 -6.28 -22.97
C PRO A 129 8.15 -6.03 -23.92
N ALA A 130 8.28 -6.48 -25.18
CA ALA A 130 7.27 -6.32 -26.21
C ALA A 130 5.95 -7.08 -25.91
N SER A 131 6.02 -8.13 -25.11
CA SER A 131 4.90 -9.02 -24.78
C SER A 131 5.05 -9.59 -23.39
N GLY A 132 3.96 -10.07 -22.84
CA GLY A 132 3.86 -10.66 -21.51
C GLY A 132 2.56 -10.26 -20.84
N THR A 133 2.20 -10.95 -19.78
CA THR A 133 1.09 -10.62 -18.87
C THR A 133 1.65 -10.47 -17.46
N ASP A 134 0.95 -9.72 -16.61
CA ASP A 134 1.32 -9.55 -15.19
C ASP A 134 2.77 -9.08 -14.96
N ILE A 135 3.17 -8.06 -15.70
CA ILE A 135 4.49 -7.48 -15.54
C ILE A 135 4.43 -6.45 -14.40
N TYR A 136 4.88 -6.86 -13.23
CA TYR A 136 5.05 -6.00 -12.06
C TYR A 136 6.53 -5.67 -11.89
N TRP A 137 6.83 -4.39 -11.71
CA TRP A 137 8.19 -3.93 -11.47
C TRP A 137 8.23 -2.97 -10.29
N ASN A 138 9.18 -3.21 -9.40
CA ASN A 138 9.40 -2.43 -8.19
C ASN A 138 10.59 -1.51 -8.39
N PHE A 139 10.37 -0.21 -8.32
CA PHE A 139 11.42 0.79 -8.33
C PHE A 139 11.70 1.25 -6.90
N VAL A 140 12.94 1.10 -6.45
CA VAL A 140 13.40 1.66 -5.18
C VAL A 140 13.83 3.10 -5.43
N LEU A 141 13.19 4.05 -4.76
CA LEU A 141 13.40 5.49 -4.91
C LEU A 141 13.93 6.07 -3.58
N PRO A 142 15.26 6.16 -3.39
CA PRO A 142 15.83 6.76 -2.19
C PRO A 142 15.41 8.22 -2.04
N VAL A 143 14.90 8.60 -0.85
CA VAL A 143 14.48 9.96 -0.57
C VAL A 143 15.61 10.70 0.16
N PRO A 144 16.30 11.67 -0.47
CA PRO A 144 17.46 12.34 0.10
C PRO A 144 17.05 13.41 1.12
N LEU A 145 16.67 12.99 2.31
CA LEU A 145 16.30 13.89 3.40
C LEU A 145 17.39 13.93 4.48
N ASP A 146 17.64 15.12 5.02
CA ASP A 146 18.53 15.38 6.17
C ASP A 146 17.79 15.42 7.50
N ARG A 147 16.45 15.51 7.45
CA ARG A 147 15.55 15.55 8.61
C ARG A 147 14.18 15.03 8.23
N THR A 148 13.39 14.68 9.22
CA THR A 148 11.97 14.32 9.05
C THR A 148 11.20 15.40 8.32
N ARG A 149 10.41 15.00 7.31
CA ARG A 149 9.50 15.85 6.55
C ARG A 149 8.09 15.28 6.58
N TRP A 150 7.12 16.17 6.38
CA TRP A 150 5.71 15.80 6.29
C TRP A 150 5.21 16.05 4.87
N VAL A 151 4.73 15.01 4.21
CA VAL A 151 4.25 15.03 2.83
C VAL A 151 2.74 15.23 2.83
N LYS A 152 2.28 16.36 2.29
CA LYS A 152 0.86 16.70 2.13
C LYS A 152 0.26 16.26 0.81
N ALA A 153 1.10 15.98 -0.19
CA ALA A 153 0.66 15.48 -1.50
C ALA A 153 1.78 14.73 -2.20
N ILE A 154 1.39 13.77 -3.04
CA ILE A 154 2.27 13.02 -3.92
C ILE A 154 1.70 13.09 -5.33
N GLU A 155 2.60 13.23 -6.31
CA GLU A 155 2.24 13.10 -7.72
C GLU A 155 3.18 12.10 -8.39
N ILE A 156 2.60 11.06 -9.02
CA ILE A 156 3.35 10.02 -9.73
C ILE A 156 3.42 10.37 -11.21
N ARG A 157 4.64 10.33 -11.75
CA ARG A 157 4.91 10.35 -13.18
C ARG A 157 5.53 9.02 -13.57
N PRO A 158 4.74 8.08 -14.09
CA PRO A 158 5.19 6.71 -14.29
C PRO A 158 6.13 6.54 -15.49
N GLY A 159 6.49 7.60 -16.19
CA GLY A 159 7.14 7.57 -17.48
C GLY A 159 6.10 7.70 -18.60
N ASP A 160 5.70 6.62 -19.23
CA ASP A 160 4.60 6.61 -20.21
C ASP A 160 3.30 6.06 -19.59
N LYS A 161 2.30 6.93 -19.41
CA LYS A 161 1.00 6.57 -18.81
C LYS A 161 0.21 5.51 -19.59
N ARG A 162 0.52 5.31 -20.87
CA ARG A 162 -0.14 4.30 -21.73
C ARG A 162 0.32 2.87 -21.40
N LEU A 163 1.50 2.75 -20.79
CA LEU A 163 2.14 1.48 -20.46
C LEU A 163 1.91 1.07 -19.00
N VAL A 164 1.25 1.92 -18.22
CA VAL A 164 1.02 1.69 -16.78
C VAL A 164 -0.46 1.48 -16.52
N HIS A 165 -0.78 0.32 -15.97
CA HIS A 165 -2.14 0.00 -15.54
C HIS A 165 -2.46 0.65 -14.19
N HIS A 166 -1.59 0.46 -13.20
CA HIS A 166 -1.65 1.10 -11.88
C HIS A 166 -0.30 1.08 -11.17
N ALA A 167 -0.23 1.78 -10.05
CA ALA A 167 0.93 1.79 -9.17
C ALA A 167 0.53 1.91 -7.70
N ASN A 168 1.35 1.32 -6.83
CA ASN A 168 1.29 1.46 -5.38
C ASN A 168 2.60 2.05 -4.87
N ILE A 169 2.56 2.81 -3.78
CA ILE A 169 3.76 3.28 -3.08
C ILE A 169 3.74 2.76 -1.64
N LEU A 170 4.83 2.12 -1.24
CA LEU A 170 5.11 1.77 0.14
C LEU A 170 6.30 2.59 0.66
N LEU A 171 6.34 2.80 1.97
CA LEU A 171 7.47 3.42 2.66
C LEU A 171 8.38 2.34 3.21
N ASP A 172 9.56 2.20 2.64
CA ASP A 172 10.61 1.34 3.16
C ASP A 172 11.50 2.17 4.10
N ARG A 173 11.20 2.10 5.39
CA ARG A 173 11.90 2.90 6.40
C ARG A 173 13.29 2.38 6.72
N LEU A 174 13.56 1.11 6.44
CA LEU A 174 14.83 0.45 6.72
C LEU A 174 15.72 0.31 5.48
N GLY A 175 15.20 0.66 4.28
CA GLY A 175 15.90 0.50 3.01
C GLY A 175 16.15 -0.95 2.61
N SER A 176 15.34 -1.87 3.12
CA SER A 176 15.45 -3.32 2.91
C SER A 176 15.25 -3.75 1.46
N ALA A 177 14.42 -3.01 0.72
CA ALA A 177 14.15 -3.29 -0.68
C ALA A 177 15.37 -3.10 -1.59
N ARG A 178 16.37 -2.31 -1.18
CA ARG A 178 17.62 -2.13 -1.93
C ARG A 178 18.39 -3.43 -2.11
N GLU A 179 18.27 -4.37 -1.16
CA GLU A 179 18.94 -5.67 -1.22
C GLU A 179 18.34 -6.62 -2.26
N LEU A 180 17.11 -6.33 -2.73
CA LEU A 180 16.43 -7.11 -3.76
C LEU A 180 16.81 -6.69 -5.18
N GLU A 181 17.51 -5.58 -5.34
CA GLU A 181 17.91 -5.05 -6.64
C GLU A 181 19.18 -5.73 -7.17
N ASP A 182 19.13 -6.27 -8.38
CA ASP A 182 20.29 -6.80 -9.10
C ASP A 182 20.27 -6.37 -10.59
N PRO A 183 21.14 -5.45 -11.00
CA PRO A 183 22.11 -4.68 -10.20
C PRO A 183 21.46 -3.52 -9.41
N PRO A 184 22.14 -2.97 -8.39
CA PRO A 184 21.59 -1.85 -7.60
C PRO A 184 21.08 -0.68 -8.45
N GLY A 185 19.91 -0.14 -8.07
CA GLY A 185 19.21 0.93 -8.77
C GLY A 185 18.43 0.49 -10.01
N ALA A 186 18.39 -0.82 -10.31
CA ALA A 186 17.63 -1.35 -11.44
C ALA A 186 16.17 -1.66 -11.08
N GLY A 187 15.85 -1.81 -9.79
CA GLY A 187 14.59 -2.36 -9.33
C GLY A 187 14.55 -3.89 -9.45
N PHE A 188 13.39 -4.46 -9.15
CA PHE A 188 13.18 -5.92 -9.17
C PHE A 188 11.75 -6.28 -9.57
N GLY A 189 11.57 -7.48 -10.12
CA GLY A 189 10.26 -7.96 -10.56
C GLY A 189 9.46 -8.61 -9.45
N GLY A 190 8.13 -8.59 -9.59
CA GLY A 190 7.19 -9.32 -8.75
C GLY A 190 6.15 -8.43 -8.10
N MET A 191 5.06 -9.07 -7.64
CA MET A 191 3.94 -8.42 -6.97
C MET A 191 4.06 -8.51 -5.45
N ASP A 192 4.68 -9.57 -4.93
CA ASP A 192 4.88 -9.79 -3.50
C ASP A 192 5.96 -8.85 -2.96
N ILE A 193 5.55 -7.64 -2.64
CA ILE A 193 6.43 -6.65 -2.05
C ILE A 193 6.53 -6.90 -0.55
N ARG A 194 7.74 -7.00 -0.06
CA ARG A 194 8.02 -7.06 1.38
C ARG A 194 8.97 -5.94 1.74
N VAL A 195 8.49 -5.07 2.59
CA VAL A 195 9.31 -4.07 3.25
C VAL A 195 9.50 -4.54 4.68
N GLU A 196 10.73 -4.59 5.12
CA GLU A 196 11.00 -4.92 6.50
C GLU A 196 10.57 -3.78 7.41
N SER A 197 9.98 -4.12 8.56
CA SER A 197 9.63 -3.15 9.59
C SER A 197 9.89 -3.75 10.97
N GLU A 198 10.40 -2.95 11.89
CA GLU A 198 10.61 -3.36 13.28
C GLU A 198 9.29 -3.60 14.02
N ALA A 199 8.21 -2.97 13.55
CA ALA A 199 6.87 -3.07 14.11
C ALA A 199 5.83 -2.70 13.05
N PHE A 200 4.55 -2.99 13.31
CA PHE A 200 3.46 -2.52 12.47
C PHE A 200 3.51 -0.98 12.35
N ASP A 201 3.64 -0.50 11.11
CA ASP A 201 3.63 0.93 10.78
C ASP A 201 2.33 1.29 10.06
N PRO A 202 1.35 1.92 10.74
CA PRO A 202 0.08 2.31 10.13
C PRO A 202 0.22 3.40 9.06
N ASP A 203 1.37 4.04 8.96
CA ASP A 203 1.70 5.10 8.00
C ASP A 203 2.53 4.58 6.80
N SER A 204 2.70 3.26 6.66
CA SER A 204 3.61 2.65 5.67
C SER A 204 3.10 2.66 4.22
N HIS A 205 1.82 2.98 3.98
CA HIS A 205 1.20 2.86 2.67
C HIS A 205 0.67 4.19 2.17
N PHE A 206 0.94 4.49 0.88
CA PHE A 206 0.20 5.48 0.12
C PHE A 206 -0.92 4.81 -0.67
N LEU A 207 -1.95 5.60 -0.96
CA LEU A 207 -3.07 5.12 -1.74
C LEU A 207 -2.66 4.66 -3.15
N PHE A 208 -3.36 3.65 -3.63
CA PHE A 208 -3.35 3.18 -5.00
C PHE A 208 -3.54 4.33 -6.01
N TRP A 209 -2.75 4.31 -7.07
CA TRP A 209 -2.80 5.27 -8.17
C TRP A 209 -2.98 4.56 -9.52
N LYS A 210 -3.73 5.17 -10.42
CA LYS A 210 -3.79 4.78 -11.83
C LYS A 210 -3.80 6.00 -12.74
N PRO A 211 -3.50 5.85 -14.05
CA PRO A 211 -3.66 6.93 -15.03
C PRO A 211 -5.08 7.50 -14.99
N GLY A 212 -5.18 8.84 -15.00
CA GLY A 212 -6.45 9.55 -14.85
C GLY A 212 -6.92 9.77 -13.42
N THR A 213 -6.21 9.28 -12.39
CA THR A 213 -6.43 9.70 -11.00
C THR A 213 -5.97 11.14 -10.84
N PRO A 214 -6.86 12.08 -10.44
CA PRO A 214 -6.46 13.46 -10.20
C PRO A 214 -5.44 13.54 -9.07
N SER A 215 -4.39 14.35 -9.27
CA SER A 215 -3.47 14.69 -8.18
C SER A 215 -4.17 15.62 -7.19
N ALA A 216 -4.17 15.29 -5.92
CA ALA A 216 -4.78 16.08 -4.87
C ALA A 216 -3.92 16.11 -3.61
N ALA A 217 -3.98 17.23 -2.89
CA ALA A 217 -3.41 17.28 -1.55
C ALA A 217 -4.31 16.51 -0.57
N LEU A 218 -3.68 15.88 0.42
CA LEU A 218 -4.38 15.27 1.54
C LEU A 218 -5.24 16.32 2.27
N PRO A 219 -6.36 15.92 2.87
CA PRO A 219 -7.20 16.81 3.66
C PRO A 219 -6.40 17.55 4.74
N ARG A 220 -6.88 18.75 5.12
CA ARG A 220 -6.23 19.56 6.14
C ARG A 220 -6.03 18.78 7.44
N GLY A 221 -4.81 18.80 7.97
CA GLY A 221 -4.42 18.07 9.17
C GLY A 221 -3.83 16.68 8.89
N MET A 222 -3.93 16.18 7.66
CA MET A 222 -3.29 14.94 7.25
C MET A 222 -1.97 15.24 6.53
N ALA A 223 -0.97 14.46 6.84
CA ALA A 223 0.31 14.44 6.12
C ALA A 223 1.02 13.12 6.44
N GLN A 224 1.83 12.64 5.53
CA GLN A 224 2.61 11.42 5.70
C GLN A 224 4.02 11.74 6.16
N ARG A 225 4.49 11.06 7.19
CA ARG A 225 5.84 11.25 7.74
C ARG A 225 6.85 10.46 6.92
N ILE A 226 7.92 11.15 6.49
CA ILE A 226 9.10 10.53 5.89
C ILE A 226 10.33 10.97 6.68
N ASP A 227 11.09 9.98 7.16
CA ASP A 227 12.33 10.18 7.91
C ASP A 227 13.56 10.05 7.01
N PRO A 228 14.73 10.56 7.42
CA PRO A 228 15.98 10.28 6.74
C PRO A 228 16.23 8.78 6.61
N GLY A 229 16.71 8.35 5.45
CA GLY A 229 16.96 6.93 5.17
C GLY A 229 15.78 6.14 4.62
N THR A 230 14.56 6.70 4.65
CA THR A 230 13.37 6.07 4.05
C THR A 230 13.44 6.08 2.53
N ASP A 231 13.10 4.95 1.91
CA ASP A 231 12.88 4.85 0.47
C ASP A 231 11.37 4.83 0.14
N LEU A 232 11.03 5.30 -1.05
CA LEU A 232 9.73 5.00 -1.64
C LEU A 232 9.88 3.77 -2.51
N LEU A 233 9.13 2.72 -2.21
CA LEU A 233 9.02 1.55 -3.07
C LEU A 233 7.81 1.71 -3.97
N LEU A 234 8.06 2.02 -5.25
CA LEU A 234 7.02 2.21 -6.26
C LEU A 234 6.83 0.91 -7.03
N ASN A 235 5.78 0.18 -6.70
CA ASN A 235 5.34 -1.01 -7.45
C ASN A 235 4.45 -0.58 -8.61
N VAL A 236 4.79 -0.98 -9.82
CA VAL A 236 4.08 -0.60 -11.05
C VAL A 236 3.62 -1.84 -11.80
N HIS A 237 2.33 -1.94 -12.08
CA HIS A 237 1.77 -2.91 -13.01
C HIS A 237 1.86 -2.36 -14.42
N LEU A 238 2.58 -3.06 -15.29
CA LEU A 238 2.93 -2.62 -16.63
C LEU A 238 2.23 -3.43 -17.71
N GLN A 239 1.83 -2.75 -18.79
CA GLN A 239 1.15 -3.35 -19.92
C GLN A 239 1.97 -3.16 -21.22
N PRO A 240 2.47 -4.25 -21.83
CA PRO A 240 3.25 -4.18 -23.06
C PRO A 240 2.48 -3.58 -24.26
N SER A 241 3.18 -2.80 -25.08
CA SER A 241 2.62 -2.15 -26.27
C SER A 241 2.89 -2.88 -27.58
N GLY A 242 3.54 -4.04 -27.54
CA GLY A 242 3.96 -4.78 -28.73
C GLY A 242 5.41 -4.50 -29.17
N LYS A 243 6.13 -3.62 -28.48
CA LYS A 243 7.55 -3.31 -28.67
C LYS A 243 8.24 -3.06 -27.33
N PRO A 244 9.57 -3.25 -27.24
CA PRO A 244 10.30 -2.89 -26.02
C PRO A 244 10.27 -1.36 -25.80
N GLU A 245 9.94 -0.91 -24.58
CA GLU A 245 9.88 0.51 -24.23
C GLU A 245 10.51 0.78 -22.86
N PRO A 246 11.30 1.86 -22.70
CA PRO A 246 11.89 2.21 -21.40
C PRO A 246 10.86 2.87 -20.49
N ILE A 247 10.81 2.44 -19.24
CA ILE A 247 9.98 3.01 -18.17
C ILE A 247 10.92 3.53 -17.08
N GLN A 248 10.83 4.83 -16.81
CA GLN A 248 11.59 5.50 -15.74
C GLN A 248 10.67 6.45 -14.98
N PRO A 249 10.06 6.00 -13.88
CA PRO A 249 9.12 6.80 -13.13
C PRO A 249 9.82 7.85 -12.27
N SER A 250 9.05 8.91 -11.96
CA SER A 250 9.40 9.94 -10.98
C SER A 250 8.23 10.19 -10.05
N VAL A 251 8.53 10.54 -8.81
CA VAL A 251 7.55 10.91 -7.80
C VAL A 251 7.85 12.31 -7.29
N GLY A 252 6.88 13.20 -7.40
CA GLY A 252 6.93 14.54 -6.83
C GLY A 252 6.35 14.55 -5.42
N LEU A 253 7.11 15.05 -4.46
CA LEU A 253 6.72 15.20 -3.07
C LEU A 253 6.47 16.68 -2.74
N TYR A 254 5.32 16.94 -2.12
CA TYR A 254 4.92 18.29 -1.67
C TYR A 254 4.88 18.30 -0.15
N PHE A 255 5.75 19.10 0.46
CA PHE A 255 5.91 19.12 1.90
C PHE A 255 4.99 20.13 2.58
N THR A 256 4.81 19.93 3.87
CA THR A 256 4.25 20.88 4.82
C THR A 256 5.14 20.96 6.04
N ASP A 257 5.24 22.15 6.63
CA ASP A 257 5.98 22.36 7.89
C ASP A 257 5.14 21.97 9.13
N ARG A 258 3.88 21.61 8.91
CA ARG A 258 2.98 21.23 10.00
C ARG A 258 2.94 19.69 10.10
N PRO A 259 3.28 19.13 11.27
CA PRO A 259 3.04 17.71 11.54
C PRO A 259 1.57 17.35 11.32
N ALA A 260 1.33 16.10 10.96
CA ALA A 260 -0.03 15.58 10.92
C ALA A 260 -0.68 15.65 12.30
N THR A 261 -1.95 15.99 12.31
CA THR A 261 -2.82 15.95 13.49
C THR A 261 -3.96 14.95 13.32
N LEU A 262 -4.14 14.47 12.09
CA LEU A 262 -5.10 13.44 11.72
C LEU A 262 -4.32 12.31 11.05
N HIS A 263 -4.47 11.11 11.59
CA HIS A 263 -3.72 9.93 11.18
C HIS A 263 -4.67 8.85 10.64
N PRO A 264 -4.95 8.87 9.33
CA PRO A 264 -5.72 7.80 8.71
C PRO A 264 -4.91 6.50 8.72
N MET A 265 -5.61 5.37 8.57
CA MET A 265 -4.98 4.08 8.28
C MET A 265 -5.76 3.34 7.20
N LEU A 266 -5.10 2.35 6.61
CA LEU A 266 -5.70 1.45 5.66
C LEU A 266 -6.05 0.13 6.37
N LEU A 267 -7.31 -0.27 6.31
CA LEU A 267 -7.78 -1.58 6.77
C LEU A 267 -7.99 -2.46 5.53
N GLU A 268 -7.42 -3.64 5.52
CA GLU A 268 -7.58 -4.61 4.46
C GLU A 268 -8.40 -5.81 4.93
N MET A 269 -9.60 -5.93 4.39
CA MET A 269 -10.41 -7.14 4.48
C MET A 269 -10.09 -7.99 3.26
N GLU A 270 -9.81 -9.27 3.47
CA GLU A 270 -9.50 -10.23 2.41
C GLU A 270 -10.13 -11.59 2.71
N ASN A 271 -10.47 -12.35 1.68
CA ASN A 271 -10.92 -13.74 1.84
C ASN A 271 -10.49 -14.63 0.66
N ASP A 272 -9.22 -14.57 0.32
CA ASP A 272 -8.65 -15.35 -0.78
C ASP A 272 -8.66 -16.85 -0.48
N SER A 273 -8.56 -17.24 0.79
CA SER A 273 -8.63 -18.65 1.20
C SER A 273 -9.99 -19.32 0.90
N ALA A 274 -11.06 -18.54 0.73
CA ALA A 274 -12.38 -19.04 0.31
C ALA A 274 -12.53 -19.15 -1.21
N LEU A 275 -11.58 -18.65 -1.99
CA LEU A 275 -11.64 -18.67 -3.45
C LEU A 275 -11.22 -20.04 -4.00
N HIS A 276 -12.19 -20.94 -4.13
CA HIS A 276 -12.07 -22.22 -4.84
C HIS A 276 -13.18 -22.29 -5.89
N ILE A 277 -13.04 -21.51 -6.97
CA ILE A 277 -14.08 -21.27 -7.96
C ILE A 277 -14.10 -22.43 -8.98
N PRO A 278 -15.10 -23.31 -9.00
CA PRO A 278 -15.17 -24.41 -9.96
C PRO A 278 -15.26 -23.91 -11.39
N GLU A 279 -14.82 -24.73 -12.33
CA GLU A 279 -15.08 -24.49 -13.75
C GLU A 279 -16.58 -24.42 -14.03
N GLY A 280 -17.02 -23.45 -14.84
CA GLY A 280 -18.42 -23.27 -15.20
C GLY A 280 -19.32 -22.62 -14.15
N ALA A 281 -18.81 -22.31 -12.96
CA ALA A 281 -19.58 -21.59 -11.94
C ALA A 281 -19.91 -20.17 -12.40
N LYS A 282 -21.22 -19.77 -12.32
CA LYS A 282 -21.70 -18.44 -12.77
C LYS A 282 -22.00 -17.46 -11.65
N ASP A 283 -22.16 -17.92 -10.42
CA ASP A 283 -22.61 -17.13 -9.28
C ASP A 283 -21.87 -17.55 -7.99
N PHE A 284 -20.59 -17.87 -8.11
CA PHE A 284 -19.76 -18.19 -6.95
C PHE A 284 -19.62 -16.95 -6.06
N ARG A 285 -19.85 -17.12 -4.75
CA ARG A 285 -19.89 -16.00 -3.82
C ARG A 285 -18.88 -16.17 -2.70
N VAL A 286 -18.21 -15.06 -2.39
CA VAL A 286 -17.32 -14.94 -1.24
C VAL A 286 -17.74 -13.74 -0.42
N SER A 287 -17.72 -13.86 0.89
CA SER A 287 -17.98 -12.75 1.81
C SER A 287 -17.01 -12.76 2.97
N ASP A 288 -16.75 -11.59 3.51
CA ASP A 288 -16.06 -11.39 4.79
C ASP A 288 -16.75 -10.28 5.57
N HIS A 289 -16.60 -10.27 6.90
CA HIS A 289 -17.21 -9.26 7.75
C HIS A 289 -16.29 -8.89 8.90
N PHE A 290 -16.11 -7.60 9.12
CA PHE A 290 -15.28 -7.08 10.20
C PHE A 290 -16.05 -6.11 11.09
N LYS A 291 -16.04 -6.38 12.40
CA LYS A 291 -16.71 -5.52 13.40
C LYS A 291 -15.74 -4.50 13.96
N LEU A 292 -16.02 -3.23 13.76
CA LEU A 292 -15.18 -2.12 14.19
C LEU A 292 -15.08 -2.04 15.72
N PRO A 293 -13.87 -2.09 16.30
CA PRO A 293 -13.66 -2.01 17.75
C PRO A 293 -13.69 -0.57 18.29
N VAL A 294 -13.61 0.44 17.42
CA VAL A 294 -13.58 1.87 17.74
C VAL A 294 -14.41 2.66 16.73
N ASP A 295 -14.76 3.92 17.06
CA ASP A 295 -15.39 4.84 16.12
C ASP A 295 -14.41 5.24 15.02
N VAL A 296 -14.85 5.20 13.76
CA VAL A 296 -14.04 5.66 12.63
C VAL A 296 -14.84 6.54 11.69
N GLN A 297 -14.14 7.33 10.89
CA GLN A 297 -14.66 7.98 9.69
C GLN A 297 -14.07 7.27 8.48
N LEU A 298 -14.91 6.70 7.64
CA LEU A 298 -14.50 6.10 6.37
C LEU A 298 -14.29 7.21 5.35
N LEU A 299 -13.06 7.34 4.85
CA LEU A 299 -12.64 8.38 3.92
C LEU A 299 -12.70 7.92 2.47
N ALA A 300 -12.26 6.68 2.23
CA ALA A 300 -12.23 6.08 0.90
C ALA A 300 -12.39 4.57 0.99
N ILE A 301 -12.82 3.97 -0.11
CA ILE A 301 -13.02 2.53 -0.26
C ILE A 301 -12.42 2.07 -1.59
N TYR A 302 -11.74 0.92 -1.57
CA TYR A 302 -11.11 0.33 -2.74
C TYR A 302 -11.41 -1.18 -2.79
N PRO A 303 -12.33 -1.62 -3.66
CA PRO A 303 -12.60 -3.03 -3.91
C PRO A 303 -11.60 -3.57 -4.93
N HIS A 304 -11.25 -4.86 -4.81
CA HIS A 304 -10.42 -5.53 -5.79
C HIS A 304 -10.82 -6.99 -5.96
N ALA A 305 -10.92 -7.39 -7.21
CA ALA A 305 -11.05 -8.75 -7.72
C ALA A 305 -10.34 -8.79 -9.07
N HIS A 306 -10.06 -9.98 -9.61
CA HIS A 306 -9.50 -10.11 -10.95
C HIS A 306 -10.60 -10.22 -12.03
N TYR A 307 -10.38 -11.02 -13.06
CA TYR A 307 -11.21 -11.08 -14.27
C TYR A 307 -12.53 -11.83 -14.09
N LEU A 308 -12.64 -12.70 -13.09
CA LEU A 308 -13.88 -13.45 -12.84
C LEU A 308 -14.87 -12.68 -11.98
N GLY A 309 -14.42 -11.63 -11.27
CA GLY A 309 -15.29 -10.75 -10.50
C GLY A 309 -16.42 -10.16 -11.35
N THR A 310 -17.65 -10.14 -10.81
CA THR A 310 -18.84 -9.61 -11.50
C THR A 310 -19.59 -8.58 -10.68
N ASP A 311 -19.89 -8.86 -9.42
CA ASP A 311 -20.62 -7.99 -8.50
C ASP A 311 -19.80 -7.82 -7.23
N LEU A 312 -19.45 -6.58 -6.87
CA LEU A 312 -18.67 -6.25 -5.69
C LEU A 312 -19.43 -5.26 -4.81
N GLN A 313 -19.79 -5.70 -3.60
CA GLN A 313 -20.54 -4.89 -2.65
C GLN A 313 -19.81 -4.73 -1.32
N ALA A 314 -19.97 -3.57 -0.71
CA ALA A 314 -19.61 -3.31 0.67
C ALA A 314 -20.81 -2.72 1.43
N ILE A 315 -21.15 -3.30 2.59
CA ILE A 315 -22.34 -2.95 3.37
C ILE A 315 -21.93 -2.70 4.82
N ALA A 316 -22.42 -1.61 5.42
CA ALA A 316 -22.30 -1.36 6.85
C ALA A 316 -23.58 -1.75 7.57
N THR A 317 -23.50 -2.59 8.59
CA THR A 317 -24.55 -2.86 9.57
C THR A 317 -24.21 -2.11 10.85
N PHE A 318 -25.06 -1.12 11.20
CA PHE A 318 -24.85 -0.27 12.35
C PHE A 318 -25.30 -0.97 13.66
N PRO A 319 -24.86 -0.48 14.84
CA PRO A 319 -25.23 -1.08 16.13
C PRO A 319 -26.74 -1.10 16.41
N ASP A 320 -27.51 -0.22 15.79
CA ASP A 320 -28.98 -0.16 15.87
C ASP A 320 -29.68 -1.16 14.94
N GLY A 321 -28.91 -1.96 14.19
CA GLY A 321 -29.42 -2.94 13.22
C GLY A 321 -29.76 -2.35 11.85
N SER A 322 -29.61 -1.05 11.63
CA SER A 322 -29.78 -0.45 10.29
C SER A 322 -28.63 -0.82 9.36
N HIS A 323 -28.93 -0.87 8.05
CA HIS A 323 -27.96 -1.21 7.02
C HIS A 323 -27.80 -0.05 6.03
N LYS A 324 -26.57 0.21 5.59
CA LYS A 324 -26.27 1.14 4.50
C LYS A 324 -25.24 0.54 3.55
N THR A 325 -25.51 0.64 2.26
CA THR A 325 -24.54 0.30 1.22
C THR A 325 -23.43 1.34 1.21
N LEU A 326 -22.20 0.89 1.40
CA LEU A 326 -21.01 1.72 1.30
C LEU A 326 -20.52 1.79 -0.15
N LEU A 327 -20.60 0.67 -0.88
CA LEU A 327 -20.23 0.55 -2.29
C LEU A 327 -21.08 -0.53 -2.95
N ASP A 328 -21.50 -0.27 -4.20
CA ASP A 328 -22.23 -1.22 -5.04
C ASP A 328 -21.72 -1.14 -6.48
N ILE A 329 -21.09 -2.22 -6.95
CA ILE A 329 -20.54 -2.35 -8.30
C ILE A 329 -21.10 -3.63 -8.94
N PRO A 330 -22.27 -3.56 -9.62
CA PRO A 330 -22.92 -4.75 -10.20
C PRO A 330 -22.26 -5.24 -11.49
N HIS A 331 -21.30 -4.48 -12.04
CA HIS A 331 -20.59 -4.80 -13.28
C HIS A 331 -19.10 -4.51 -13.13
N TRP A 332 -18.42 -5.35 -12.35
CA TRP A 332 -16.99 -5.20 -12.10
C TRP A 332 -16.18 -5.34 -13.42
N ASP A 333 -15.19 -4.47 -13.56
CA ASP A 333 -14.16 -4.58 -14.59
C ASP A 333 -12.79 -4.18 -13.99
N LEU A 334 -11.86 -5.13 -13.94
CA LEU A 334 -10.51 -4.94 -13.41
C LEU A 334 -9.79 -3.73 -14.06
N ASN A 335 -10.02 -3.48 -15.34
CA ASN A 335 -9.40 -2.35 -16.06
C ASN A 335 -9.84 -0.99 -15.50
N TRP A 336 -11.00 -0.93 -14.84
CA TRP A 336 -11.57 0.29 -14.28
C TRP A 336 -11.56 0.33 -12.75
N GLN A 337 -10.84 -0.59 -12.10
CA GLN A 337 -10.63 -0.54 -10.65
C GLN A 337 -10.14 0.84 -10.21
N ALA A 338 -10.65 1.34 -9.09
CA ALA A 338 -10.29 2.65 -8.58
C ALA A 338 -10.51 2.76 -7.07
N VAL A 339 -9.79 3.69 -6.44
CA VAL A 339 -10.13 4.17 -5.10
C VAL A 339 -11.29 5.15 -5.21
N TYR A 340 -12.35 4.92 -4.46
CA TYR A 340 -13.52 5.79 -4.38
C TYR A 340 -13.47 6.57 -3.07
N THR A 341 -13.12 7.85 -3.18
CA THR A 341 -13.09 8.77 -2.02
C THR A 341 -14.48 9.35 -1.80
N TYR A 342 -14.98 9.28 -0.57
CA TYR A 342 -16.28 9.88 -0.24
C TYR A 342 -16.21 11.40 -0.27
N THR A 343 -17.28 12.06 -0.74
CA THR A 343 -17.36 13.52 -0.73
C THR A 343 -17.32 14.07 0.69
N GLU A 344 -17.99 13.37 1.61
CA GLU A 344 -17.95 13.62 3.05
C GLU A 344 -17.59 12.33 3.77
N PRO A 345 -16.71 12.37 4.79
CA PRO A 345 -16.36 11.18 5.54
C PRO A 345 -17.58 10.49 6.15
N VAL A 346 -17.71 9.18 5.95
CA VAL A 346 -18.86 8.40 6.44
C VAL A 346 -18.61 7.97 7.89
N PRO A 347 -19.42 8.41 8.86
CA PRO A 347 -19.26 8.01 10.25
C PRO A 347 -19.69 6.55 10.43
N LEU A 348 -18.78 5.73 10.94
CA LEU A 348 -19.00 4.33 11.32
C LEU A 348 -18.68 4.19 12.81
N PRO A 349 -19.69 4.17 13.69
CA PRO A 349 -19.49 4.04 15.13
C PRO A 349 -18.95 2.66 15.52
N LYS A 350 -18.31 2.57 16.66
CA LYS A 350 -17.88 1.31 17.29
C LYS A 350 -19.04 0.31 17.29
N GLY A 351 -18.73 -0.93 16.93
CA GLY A 351 -19.71 -2.01 16.82
C GLY A 351 -20.40 -2.10 15.47
N THR A 352 -20.14 -1.16 14.54
CA THR A 352 -20.55 -1.32 13.14
C THR A 352 -19.83 -2.50 12.54
N THR A 353 -20.54 -3.36 11.82
CA THR A 353 -19.96 -4.44 11.03
C THR A 353 -19.91 -4.01 9.57
N VAL A 354 -18.71 -3.99 8.99
CA VAL A 354 -18.52 -3.85 7.54
C VAL A 354 -18.49 -5.23 6.93
N GLU A 355 -19.26 -5.44 5.89
CA GLU A 355 -19.35 -6.69 5.15
C GLU A 355 -18.93 -6.48 3.71
N MET A 356 -18.03 -7.32 3.21
CA MET A 356 -17.65 -7.48 1.81
C MET A 356 -18.44 -8.64 1.24
N ARG A 357 -19.09 -8.45 0.08
CA ARG A 357 -19.82 -9.48 -0.67
C ARG A 357 -19.42 -9.42 -2.13
N TYR A 358 -18.74 -10.45 -2.59
CA TYR A 358 -18.26 -10.53 -3.96
C TYR A 358 -18.83 -11.74 -4.69
N GLN A 359 -19.12 -11.57 -5.98
CA GLN A 359 -19.60 -12.62 -6.86
C GLN A 359 -18.66 -12.77 -8.05
N TYR A 360 -18.49 -14.02 -8.49
CA TYR A 360 -17.57 -14.41 -9.56
C TYR A 360 -18.28 -15.29 -10.59
N ASP A 361 -17.88 -15.14 -11.86
CA ASP A 361 -18.33 -15.95 -13.00
C ASP A 361 -17.14 -16.62 -13.70
N ASN A 362 -16.94 -17.92 -13.46
CA ASN A 362 -15.93 -18.75 -14.11
C ASN A 362 -16.53 -19.61 -15.23
N SER A 363 -17.53 -19.10 -15.94
CA SER A 363 -18.16 -19.79 -17.06
C SER A 363 -17.59 -19.36 -18.42
N THR A 364 -17.98 -20.08 -19.46
CA THR A 364 -17.70 -19.70 -20.86
C THR A 364 -18.42 -18.44 -21.32
N ASP A 365 -19.47 -18.02 -20.60
CA ASP A 365 -20.25 -16.84 -20.94
C ASP A 365 -19.58 -15.53 -20.44
N ASN A 366 -18.62 -15.64 -19.50
CA ASN A 366 -17.84 -14.49 -19.08
C ASN A 366 -16.76 -14.14 -20.14
N PRO A 367 -16.93 -13.06 -20.91
CA PRO A 367 -15.97 -12.69 -21.95
C PRO A 367 -14.60 -12.25 -21.43
N ARG A 368 -14.49 -12.01 -20.11
CA ARG A 368 -13.24 -11.62 -19.43
C ARG A 368 -12.51 -12.79 -18.79
N ASN A 369 -13.10 -13.99 -18.81
CA ASN A 369 -12.42 -15.17 -18.25
C ASN A 369 -11.08 -15.39 -18.98
N PRO A 370 -9.94 -15.42 -18.29
CA PRO A 370 -8.64 -15.59 -18.93
C PRO A 370 -8.39 -17.02 -19.41
N ASN A 371 -9.23 -17.97 -19.01
CA ASN A 371 -9.10 -19.38 -19.34
C ASN A 371 -10.20 -19.83 -20.31
N HIS A 372 -9.83 -20.31 -21.49
CA HIS A 372 -10.72 -20.86 -22.49
C HIS A 372 -10.19 -22.23 -22.97
N PRO A 373 -10.82 -23.37 -22.56
CA PRO A 373 -12.01 -23.46 -21.72
C PRO A 373 -11.75 -23.05 -20.26
N PRO A 374 -12.78 -22.75 -19.46
CA PRO A 374 -12.64 -22.49 -18.03
C PRO A 374 -11.95 -23.64 -17.31
N VAL A 375 -11.19 -23.31 -16.26
CA VAL A 375 -10.53 -24.24 -15.34
C VAL A 375 -10.84 -23.82 -13.91
N PRO A 376 -10.73 -24.70 -12.90
CA PRO A 376 -10.86 -24.29 -11.51
C PRO A 376 -9.85 -23.19 -11.17
N VAL A 377 -10.30 -22.16 -10.45
CA VAL A 377 -9.48 -20.99 -10.06
C VAL A 377 -9.45 -20.87 -8.54
N ASN A 378 -8.27 -20.64 -7.99
CA ASN A 378 -8.05 -20.42 -6.57
C ASN A 378 -7.64 -18.96 -6.28
N GLY A 379 -7.63 -18.60 -5.00
CA GLY A 379 -7.08 -17.33 -4.54
C GLY A 379 -5.59 -17.22 -4.85
N GLY A 380 -5.15 -16.02 -5.24
CA GLY A 380 -3.75 -15.72 -5.51
C GLY A 380 -3.50 -14.49 -6.38
N ASN A 381 -2.21 -14.15 -6.50
CA ASN A 381 -1.76 -12.87 -7.04
C ASN A 381 -1.57 -12.83 -8.58
N ARG A 382 -1.78 -13.94 -9.30
CA ARG A 382 -1.59 -13.99 -10.75
C ARG A 382 -2.88 -13.60 -11.46
N ALA A 383 -2.81 -13.07 -12.68
CA ALA A 383 -4.01 -12.76 -13.48
C ALA A 383 -4.95 -13.94 -13.71
N LYS A 384 -4.44 -15.18 -13.58
CA LYS A 384 -5.24 -16.42 -13.68
C LYS A 384 -5.84 -16.89 -12.36
N ASP A 385 -5.34 -16.36 -11.26
CA ASP A 385 -5.88 -16.56 -9.93
C ASP A 385 -6.99 -15.52 -9.69
N GLU A 386 -7.65 -15.54 -8.54
CA GLU A 386 -8.63 -14.53 -8.14
C GLU A 386 -8.29 -13.92 -6.77
N MET A 387 -8.82 -12.74 -6.53
CA MET A 387 -8.73 -12.04 -5.25
C MET A 387 -10.10 -11.60 -4.75
N ALA A 388 -10.24 -11.55 -3.43
CA ALA A 388 -11.39 -11.02 -2.73
C ALA A 388 -10.91 -10.02 -1.67
N HIS A 389 -10.59 -8.80 -2.09
CA HIS A 389 -10.02 -7.76 -1.22
C HIS A 389 -10.88 -6.51 -1.18
N LEU A 390 -10.99 -5.93 0.01
CA LEU A 390 -11.63 -4.65 0.25
C LEU A 390 -10.78 -3.80 1.18
N TRP A 391 -10.21 -2.72 0.66
CA TRP A 391 -9.47 -1.75 1.48
C TRP A 391 -10.37 -0.58 1.88
N LEU A 392 -10.30 -0.23 3.15
CA LEU A 392 -10.99 0.89 3.76
C LEU A 392 -9.97 1.87 4.30
N GLN A 393 -9.92 3.08 3.73
CA GLN A 393 -9.17 4.17 4.35
C GLN A 393 -10.03 4.78 5.44
N VAL A 394 -9.62 4.61 6.68
CA VAL A 394 -10.36 5.09 7.84
C VAL A 394 -9.57 6.09 8.66
N LEU A 395 -10.26 7.04 9.25
CA LEU A 395 -9.72 7.95 10.26
C LEU A 395 -10.37 7.61 11.60
N PRO A 396 -9.64 6.97 12.52
CA PRO A 396 -10.15 6.73 13.86
C PRO A 396 -10.41 8.05 14.57
N ARG A 397 -11.56 8.16 15.24
CA ARG A 397 -11.78 9.28 16.14
C ARG A 397 -11.00 9.04 17.42
N GLU A 398 -10.36 10.07 17.95
CA GLU A 398 -9.81 10.05 19.30
C GLU A 398 -10.95 9.77 20.28
N SER A 399 -11.24 8.52 20.54
CA SER A 399 -11.98 8.16 21.74
C SER A 399 -10.99 8.34 22.90
N ASN A 400 -11.44 8.94 24.00
CA ASN A 400 -10.72 8.99 25.26
C ASN A 400 -10.25 7.58 25.67
N THR A 401 -9.16 7.12 25.05
CA THR A 401 -8.49 5.90 25.48
C THR A 401 -7.85 6.25 26.81
N ARG A 402 -8.41 5.75 27.88
CA ARG A 402 -7.96 6.01 29.26
C ARG A 402 -6.46 5.76 29.50
N ASN A 403 -5.77 5.16 28.54
CA ASN A 403 -4.37 4.75 28.62
C ASN A 403 -3.48 5.31 27.49
N GLY A 404 -3.95 6.26 26.66
CA GLY A 404 -3.13 6.85 25.59
C GLY A 404 -2.77 5.91 24.43
N THR A 405 -3.44 4.76 24.29
CA THR A 405 -3.20 3.82 23.17
C THR A 405 -3.72 4.40 21.86
N ASP A 406 -2.91 4.42 20.83
CA ASP A 406 -3.31 4.83 19.47
C ASP A 406 -4.47 3.93 18.99
N PRO A 407 -5.64 4.50 18.64
CA PRO A 407 -6.80 3.72 18.19
C PRO A 407 -6.53 2.91 16.91
N ARG A 408 -5.52 3.28 16.12
CA ARG A 408 -5.08 2.52 14.94
C ARG A 408 -4.51 1.16 15.34
N MET A 409 -3.80 1.09 16.46
CA MET A 409 -3.27 -0.17 16.99
C MET A 409 -4.41 -1.10 17.45
N ILE A 410 -5.49 -0.54 18.03
CA ILE A 410 -6.67 -1.32 18.42
C ILE A 410 -7.37 -1.90 17.18
N LEU A 411 -7.48 -1.10 16.11
CA LEU A 411 -8.07 -1.53 14.83
C LEU A 411 -7.24 -2.64 14.19
N GLN A 412 -5.92 -2.46 14.12
CA GLN A 412 -5.02 -3.45 13.52
C GLN A 412 -5.00 -4.76 14.29
N GLU A 413 -4.94 -4.70 15.62
CA GLU A 413 -5.00 -5.92 16.44
C GLU A 413 -6.31 -6.69 16.18
N ALA A 414 -7.45 -5.98 16.21
CA ALA A 414 -8.74 -6.61 15.97
C ALA A 414 -8.82 -7.22 14.56
N LEU A 415 -8.28 -6.53 13.55
CA LEU A 415 -8.23 -7.04 12.17
C LEU A 415 -7.31 -8.27 12.07
N SER A 416 -6.10 -8.21 12.65
CA SER A 416 -5.17 -9.34 12.63
C SER A 416 -5.75 -10.57 13.35
N ARG A 417 -6.43 -10.39 14.48
CA ARG A 417 -7.14 -11.48 15.17
C ARG A 417 -8.25 -12.08 14.31
N HIS A 418 -9.03 -11.24 13.65
CA HIS A 418 -10.08 -11.68 12.72
C HIS A 418 -9.49 -12.49 11.55
N GLN A 419 -8.41 -12.00 10.95
CA GLN A 419 -7.71 -12.69 9.85
C GLN A 419 -7.12 -14.04 10.32
N VAL A 420 -6.46 -14.08 11.48
CA VAL A 420 -5.90 -15.33 12.06
C VAL A 420 -6.99 -16.34 12.41
N GLU A 421 -8.14 -15.89 12.91
CA GLU A 421 -9.28 -16.77 13.21
C GLU A 421 -9.85 -17.39 11.94
N LYS A 422 -9.95 -16.62 10.87
CA LYS A 422 -10.46 -17.05 9.57
C LYS A 422 -9.46 -17.96 8.84
N ASP A 423 -8.21 -17.54 8.77
CA ASP A 423 -7.12 -18.28 8.13
C ASP A 423 -5.80 -18.09 8.92
N PRO A 424 -5.41 -19.08 9.73
CA PRO A 424 -4.18 -19.01 10.50
C PRO A 424 -2.90 -19.04 9.64
N THR A 425 -2.99 -19.20 8.33
CA THR A 425 -1.85 -19.25 7.41
C THR A 425 -1.52 -17.88 6.80
N ILE A 426 -2.28 -16.82 7.13
CA ILE A 426 -1.95 -15.44 6.72
C ILE A 426 -0.73 -14.95 7.52
N PHE A 427 0.41 -14.87 6.83
CA PHE A 427 1.69 -14.51 7.45
C PHE A 427 1.65 -13.14 8.12
N GLU A 428 1.17 -12.12 7.38
CA GLU A 428 1.11 -10.73 7.82
C GLU A 428 0.25 -10.57 9.09
N ALA A 429 -0.86 -11.28 9.16
CA ALA A 429 -1.74 -11.27 10.33
C ALA A 429 -1.04 -11.87 11.57
N GLN A 430 -0.36 -13.01 11.40
CA GLN A 430 0.40 -13.65 12.47
C GLN A 430 1.54 -12.76 12.96
N TYR A 431 2.34 -12.23 12.04
CA TYR A 431 3.51 -11.40 12.36
C TYR A 431 3.10 -10.08 13.05
N ASN A 432 2.12 -9.37 12.49
CA ASN A 432 1.66 -8.09 13.03
C ASN A 432 1.01 -8.26 14.41
N LEU A 433 0.20 -9.32 14.59
CA LEU A 433 -0.39 -9.62 15.89
C LEU A 433 0.67 -9.90 16.93
N ALA A 434 1.68 -10.70 16.61
CA ALA A 434 2.79 -11.00 17.51
C ALA A 434 3.56 -9.73 17.92
N ALA A 435 3.86 -8.83 16.98
CA ALA A 435 4.54 -7.56 17.25
C ALA A 435 3.72 -6.66 18.20
N MET A 436 2.39 -6.58 18.00
CA MET A 436 1.51 -5.81 18.90
C MET A 436 1.43 -6.41 20.30
N LEU A 437 1.38 -7.74 20.41
CA LEU A 437 1.37 -8.46 21.68
C LEU A 437 2.70 -8.27 22.45
N MET A 438 3.85 -8.27 21.74
CA MET A 438 5.15 -7.94 22.35
C MET A 438 5.15 -6.53 22.96
N ASN A 439 4.63 -5.54 22.25
CA ASN A 439 4.54 -4.16 22.74
C ASN A 439 3.65 -4.02 23.99
N ARG A 440 2.71 -4.96 24.19
CA ARG A 440 1.85 -5.02 25.38
C ARG A 440 2.41 -5.89 26.51
N GLY A 441 3.55 -6.55 26.29
CA GLY A 441 4.14 -7.48 27.23
C GLY A 441 3.46 -8.87 27.29
N GLU A 442 2.60 -9.19 26.34
CA GLU A 442 1.92 -10.48 26.20
C GLU A 442 2.82 -11.49 25.46
N THR A 443 4.05 -11.65 25.98
CA THR A 443 5.16 -12.33 25.30
C THR A 443 4.85 -13.79 24.96
N ALA A 444 4.11 -14.51 25.81
CA ALA A 444 3.80 -15.92 25.55
C ALA A 444 2.88 -16.11 24.32
N GLU A 445 1.87 -15.26 24.17
CA GLU A 445 0.97 -15.27 23.00
C GLU A 445 1.74 -14.80 21.75
N ALA A 446 2.58 -13.77 21.88
CA ALA A 446 3.42 -13.27 20.79
C ALA A 446 4.34 -14.37 20.23
N ILE A 447 5.00 -15.14 21.07
CA ILE A 447 5.85 -16.28 20.65
C ILE A 447 5.05 -17.28 19.83
N ALA A 448 3.82 -17.61 20.24
CA ALA A 448 2.98 -18.56 19.49
C ALA A 448 2.67 -18.06 18.06
N HIS A 449 2.37 -16.77 17.93
CA HIS A 449 2.10 -16.16 16.62
C HIS A 449 3.37 -16.00 15.78
N TYR A 450 4.51 -15.58 16.34
CA TYR A 450 5.78 -15.56 15.62
C TYR A 450 6.22 -16.96 15.18
N ALA A 451 6.04 -17.98 16.02
CA ALA A 451 6.34 -19.37 15.66
C ALA A 451 5.46 -19.85 14.49
N MET A 452 4.17 -19.45 14.45
CA MET A 452 3.32 -19.73 13.31
C MET A 452 3.79 -18.98 12.05
N ALA A 453 4.10 -17.70 12.15
CA ALA A 453 4.68 -16.91 11.06
C ALA A 453 5.98 -17.54 10.52
N SER A 454 6.88 -17.98 11.42
CA SER A 454 8.11 -18.70 11.05
C SER A 454 7.85 -20.04 10.37
N LYS A 455 6.75 -20.72 10.71
CA LYS A 455 6.31 -21.96 10.04
C LYS A 455 5.82 -21.69 8.61
N ILE A 456 5.09 -20.61 8.42
CA ILE A 456 4.58 -20.19 7.10
C ILE A 456 5.75 -19.78 6.20
N ARG A 457 6.72 -19.02 6.74
CA ARG A 457 7.91 -18.54 6.03
C ARG A 457 9.21 -18.99 6.71
N PRO A 458 9.61 -20.25 6.58
CA PRO A 458 10.73 -20.81 7.37
C PRO A 458 12.11 -20.26 7.00
N LYS A 459 12.23 -19.60 5.84
CA LYS A 459 13.47 -18.98 5.34
C LYS A 459 13.46 -17.45 5.45
N ASP A 460 12.53 -16.87 6.19
CA ASP A 460 12.48 -15.43 6.42
C ASP A 460 13.33 -15.08 7.66
N PRO A 461 14.45 -14.34 7.49
CA PRO A 461 15.33 -14.00 8.59
C PRO A 461 14.70 -13.01 9.57
N VAL A 462 13.74 -12.19 9.11
CA VAL A 462 13.10 -11.17 9.97
C VAL A 462 12.21 -11.81 10.99
N VAL A 463 11.34 -12.75 10.58
CA VAL A 463 10.46 -13.44 11.54
C VAL A 463 11.24 -14.33 12.50
N ARG A 464 12.31 -14.96 12.03
CA ARG A 464 13.18 -15.75 12.92
C ARG A 464 13.88 -14.88 13.95
N ASN A 465 14.37 -13.71 13.54
CA ASN A 465 14.94 -12.74 14.47
C ASN A 465 13.90 -12.25 15.49
N ALA A 466 12.68 -11.91 15.03
CA ALA A 466 11.60 -11.48 15.91
C ALA A 466 11.17 -12.57 16.90
N LEU A 467 11.07 -13.83 16.45
CA LEU A 467 10.80 -14.98 17.31
C LEU A 467 11.89 -15.15 18.36
N GLY A 468 13.15 -15.19 17.96
CA GLY A 468 14.27 -15.33 18.88
C GLY A 468 14.38 -14.19 19.90
N ALA A 469 14.09 -12.94 19.50
CA ALA A 469 14.03 -11.80 20.40
C ALA A 469 12.89 -11.92 21.43
N ALA A 470 11.72 -12.42 21.02
CA ALA A 470 10.59 -12.69 21.89
C ALA A 470 10.90 -13.82 22.88
N GLU A 471 11.50 -14.91 22.42
CA GLU A 471 11.94 -16.03 23.25
C GLU A 471 13.01 -15.61 24.27
N MET A 472 13.97 -14.79 23.86
CA MET A 472 14.98 -14.20 24.76
C MET A 472 14.29 -13.37 25.85
N SER A 473 13.30 -12.56 25.51
CA SER A 473 12.52 -11.76 26.47
C SER A 473 11.74 -12.64 27.47
N ALA A 474 11.35 -13.85 27.05
CA ALA A 474 10.70 -14.85 27.90
C ALA A 474 11.69 -15.71 28.71
N GLY A 475 13.01 -15.51 28.55
CA GLY A 475 14.04 -16.31 29.18
C GLY A 475 14.27 -17.69 28.55
N GLN A 476 13.69 -17.96 27.38
CA GLN A 476 13.83 -19.22 26.62
C GLN A 476 15.12 -19.18 25.78
N LEU A 477 16.28 -19.12 26.45
CA LEU A 477 17.55 -18.80 25.81
C LEU A 477 17.98 -19.83 24.76
N ASP A 478 17.74 -21.14 24.99
CA ASP A 478 18.14 -22.17 24.02
C ASP A 478 17.41 -22.03 22.69
N SER A 479 16.09 -21.80 22.73
CA SER A 479 15.25 -21.56 21.54
C SER A 479 15.67 -20.26 20.86
N ALA A 480 15.82 -19.18 21.62
CA ALA A 480 16.23 -17.88 21.11
C ALA A 480 17.56 -17.96 20.35
N ILE A 481 18.57 -18.63 20.91
CA ILE A 481 19.86 -18.82 20.25
C ILE A 481 19.71 -19.58 18.94
N ALA A 482 18.87 -20.64 18.91
CA ALA A 482 18.66 -21.43 17.70
C ALA A 482 18.00 -20.61 16.57
N ASP A 483 16.94 -19.84 16.89
CA ASP A 483 16.25 -19.03 15.88
C ASP A 483 17.08 -17.82 15.41
N LEU A 484 17.82 -17.18 16.32
CA LEU A 484 18.74 -16.08 16.00
C LEU A 484 19.93 -16.56 15.14
N GLN A 485 20.49 -17.75 15.43
CA GLN A 485 21.50 -18.37 14.58
C GLN A 485 20.96 -18.66 13.18
N ALA A 486 19.73 -19.19 13.09
CA ALA A 486 19.10 -19.42 11.80
C ALA A 486 18.87 -18.11 11.04
N ALA A 487 18.43 -17.03 11.70
CA ALA A 487 18.27 -15.72 11.11
C ALA A 487 19.60 -15.16 10.56
N ALA A 488 20.66 -15.20 11.38
CA ALA A 488 22.01 -14.75 10.99
C ALA A 488 22.59 -15.58 9.83
N GLY A 489 22.30 -16.89 9.80
CA GLY A 489 22.71 -17.78 8.71
C GLY A 489 21.97 -17.52 7.40
N LEU A 490 20.68 -17.14 7.46
CA LEU A 490 19.86 -16.80 6.29
C LEU A 490 20.30 -15.47 5.65
N ARG A 491 20.70 -14.49 6.47
CA ARG A 491 21.18 -13.18 6.01
C ARG A 491 22.40 -12.74 6.83
N PRO A 492 23.61 -13.10 6.41
CA PRO A 492 24.84 -12.81 7.17
C PRO A 492 25.18 -11.32 7.34
N ASN A 493 24.60 -10.44 6.51
CA ASN A 493 24.80 -9.00 6.58
C ASN A 493 23.67 -8.28 7.34
N TYR A 494 22.77 -9.00 8.00
CA TYR A 494 21.69 -8.42 8.77
C TYR A 494 22.16 -8.18 10.22
N PHE A 495 22.19 -6.91 10.63
CA PHE A 495 22.70 -6.47 11.94
C PHE A 495 21.95 -7.11 13.11
N ASP A 496 20.60 -7.07 13.10
CA ASP A 496 19.78 -7.39 14.27
C ASP A 496 19.94 -8.84 14.76
N PRO A 497 19.97 -9.87 13.89
CA PRO A 497 20.22 -11.23 14.35
C PRO A 497 21.58 -11.41 15.03
N HIS A 498 22.65 -10.78 14.52
CA HIS A 498 23.97 -10.86 15.15
C HIS A 498 24.00 -10.16 16.50
N TYR A 499 23.37 -8.98 16.58
CA TYR A 499 23.24 -8.23 17.82
C TYR A 499 22.44 -9.00 18.87
N ASN A 500 21.23 -9.47 18.51
CA ASN A 500 20.36 -10.21 19.41
C ASN A 500 20.95 -11.57 19.82
N LEU A 501 21.60 -12.28 18.89
CA LEU A 501 22.32 -13.53 19.19
C LEU A 501 23.44 -13.29 20.19
N GLY A 502 24.22 -12.22 20.01
CA GLY A 502 25.25 -11.84 20.96
C GLY A 502 24.70 -11.57 22.37
N LEU A 503 23.52 -10.91 22.45
CA LEU A 503 22.85 -10.69 23.76
C LEU A 503 22.33 -12.00 24.38
N ALA A 504 21.72 -12.87 23.56
CA ALA A 504 21.23 -14.16 24.03
C ALA A 504 22.38 -15.06 24.57
N LEU A 505 23.48 -15.13 23.83
CA LEU A 505 24.69 -15.87 24.24
C LEU A 505 25.32 -15.28 25.51
N ALA A 506 25.40 -13.95 25.61
CA ALA A 506 25.90 -13.30 26.85
C ALA A 506 24.99 -13.62 28.03
N SER A 507 23.67 -13.64 27.84
CA SER A 507 22.69 -14.03 28.86
C SER A 507 22.82 -15.50 29.27
N ALA A 508 23.27 -16.36 28.36
CA ALA A 508 23.60 -17.76 28.62
C ALA A 508 25.03 -17.95 29.19
N ASN A 509 25.76 -16.86 29.47
CA ASN A 509 27.16 -16.82 29.91
C ASN A 509 28.17 -17.37 28.88
N ASP A 510 27.80 -17.50 27.62
CA ASP A 510 28.72 -17.87 26.53
C ASP A 510 29.34 -16.61 25.94
N PHE A 511 30.26 -16.00 26.72
CA PHE A 511 30.89 -14.73 26.34
C PHE A 511 31.82 -14.84 25.13
N VAL A 512 32.33 -16.04 24.82
CA VAL A 512 33.22 -16.25 23.67
C VAL A 512 32.45 -16.13 22.36
N HIS A 513 31.31 -16.80 22.25
CA HIS A 513 30.47 -16.70 21.08
C HIS A 513 29.74 -15.37 21.04
N ALA A 514 29.35 -14.80 22.19
CA ALA A 514 28.77 -13.44 22.25
C ALA A 514 29.71 -12.38 21.68
N GLU A 515 31.02 -12.42 22.02
CA GLU A 515 32.03 -11.54 21.42
C GLU A 515 32.07 -11.67 19.89
N SER A 516 32.06 -12.92 19.38
CA SER A 516 32.07 -13.16 17.94
C SER A 516 30.90 -12.50 17.21
N GLU A 517 29.68 -12.69 17.74
CA GLU A 517 28.47 -12.16 17.11
C GLU A 517 28.33 -10.63 17.28
N LEU A 518 28.66 -10.10 18.47
CA LEU A 518 28.67 -8.65 18.68
C LEU A 518 29.74 -7.93 17.85
N SER A 519 30.90 -8.58 17.61
CA SER A 519 31.93 -8.05 16.70
C SER A 519 31.42 -7.96 15.27
N LYS A 520 30.64 -8.94 14.79
CA LYS A 520 29.98 -8.87 13.48
C LYS A 520 28.94 -7.73 13.46
N ALA A 521 28.14 -7.60 14.51
CA ALA A 521 27.19 -6.50 14.62
C ALA A 521 27.88 -5.13 14.53
N VAL A 522 28.99 -4.93 15.25
CA VAL A 522 29.81 -3.70 15.19
C VAL A 522 30.39 -3.48 13.78
N GLN A 523 30.80 -4.54 13.08
CA GLN A 523 31.28 -4.41 11.69
C GLN A 523 30.17 -3.98 10.75
N LEU A 524 28.95 -4.45 10.97
CA LEU A 524 27.79 -4.11 10.14
C LEU A 524 27.27 -2.69 10.42
N LYS A 525 27.27 -2.25 11.68
CA LYS A 525 26.88 -0.88 12.10
C LYS A 525 27.94 -0.29 13.05
N PRO A 526 29.04 0.26 12.53
CA PRO A 526 30.14 0.80 13.37
C PRO A 526 29.76 2.03 14.22
N GLU A 527 28.63 2.66 13.92
CA GLU A 527 28.09 3.81 14.65
C GLU A 527 27.10 3.41 15.77
N ASP A 528 26.81 2.12 15.95
CA ASP A 528 25.87 1.67 16.99
C ASP A 528 26.54 1.61 18.37
N ALA A 529 26.23 2.59 19.22
CA ALA A 529 26.79 2.70 20.57
C ALA A 529 26.41 1.52 21.48
N ASN A 530 25.23 0.91 21.30
CA ASN A 530 24.79 -0.22 22.09
C ASN A 530 25.54 -1.51 21.72
N ALA A 531 25.81 -1.73 20.45
CA ALA A 531 26.63 -2.86 20.01
C ALA A 531 28.03 -2.80 20.59
N HIS A 532 28.69 -1.62 20.54
CA HIS A 532 29.99 -1.40 21.19
C HIS A 532 29.94 -1.60 22.72
N ALA A 533 28.88 -1.12 23.39
CA ALA A 533 28.71 -1.28 24.83
C ALA A 533 28.55 -2.74 25.23
N ASN A 534 27.78 -3.53 24.47
CA ASN A 534 27.56 -4.95 24.74
C ASN A 534 28.80 -5.80 24.38
N LEU A 535 29.52 -5.46 23.30
CA LEU A 535 30.80 -6.07 22.97
C LEU A 535 31.82 -5.81 24.08
N GLY A 536 31.93 -4.58 24.57
CA GLY A 536 32.79 -4.24 25.69
C GLY A 536 32.44 -5.01 26.97
N ALA A 537 31.17 -5.22 27.27
CA ALA A 537 30.71 -6.04 28.38
C ALA A 537 31.14 -7.53 28.24
N ALA A 538 30.92 -8.11 27.05
CA ALA A 538 31.31 -9.50 26.74
C ALA A 538 32.85 -9.71 26.85
N LEU A 539 33.64 -8.76 26.39
CA LEU A 539 35.10 -8.76 26.50
C LEU A 539 35.54 -8.65 27.97
N ALA A 540 34.89 -7.79 28.77
CA ALA A 540 35.22 -7.64 30.19
C ALA A 540 34.98 -8.94 30.98
N GLN A 541 33.89 -9.66 30.69
CA GLN A 541 33.58 -10.96 31.32
C GLN A 541 34.64 -12.04 30.98
N GLN A 542 35.31 -11.93 29.85
CA GLN A 542 36.41 -12.81 29.46
C GLN A 542 37.78 -12.36 30.03
N GLY A 543 37.83 -11.25 30.76
CA GLY A 543 39.08 -10.68 31.29
C GLY A 543 39.91 -9.91 30.24
N LYS A 544 39.40 -9.65 29.05
CA LYS A 544 40.02 -8.83 27.98
C LYS A 544 39.80 -7.35 28.28
N LEU A 545 40.35 -6.88 29.40
CA LEU A 545 40.00 -5.57 29.99
C LEU A 545 40.44 -4.37 29.13
N PRO A 546 41.61 -4.38 28.44
CA PRO A 546 42.01 -3.26 27.56
C PRO A 546 41.08 -3.12 26.37
N GLU A 547 40.70 -4.22 25.72
CA GLU A 547 39.77 -4.26 24.59
C GLU A 547 38.39 -3.78 25.02
N ALA A 548 37.89 -4.26 26.16
CA ALA A 548 36.63 -3.83 26.77
C ALA A 548 36.61 -2.32 27.00
N GLN A 549 37.72 -1.75 27.52
CA GLN A 549 37.82 -0.30 27.75
C GLN A 549 37.76 0.50 26.44
N SER A 550 38.39 0.01 25.37
CA SER A 550 38.36 0.64 24.06
C SER A 550 36.92 0.71 23.52
N GLU A 551 36.20 -0.42 23.51
CA GLU A 551 34.83 -0.51 23.01
C GLU A 551 33.85 0.37 23.82
N LEU A 552 33.93 0.35 25.15
CA LEU A 552 33.09 1.17 26.02
C LEU A 552 33.38 2.67 25.88
N THR A 553 34.64 3.04 25.66
CA THR A 553 35.04 4.43 25.41
C THR A 553 34.48 4.89 24.06
N LEU A 554 34.51 4.04 23.03
CA LEU A 554 33.93 4.33 21.71
C LEU A 554 32.40 4.44 21.81
N ALA A 555 31.74 3.55 22.56
CA ALA A 555 30.29 3.63 22.79
C ALA A 555 29.89 4.99 23.38
N LEU A 556 30.63 5.48 24.40
CA LEU A 556 30.39 6.81 25.01
C LEU A 556 30.76 7.97 24.09
N LYS A 557 31.70 7.80 23.18
CA LYS A 557 32.00 8.81 22.14
C LYS A 557 30.86 8.91 21.13
N LEU A 558 30.27 7.78 20.74
CA LEU A 558 29.12 7.71 19.81
C LEU A 558 27.84 8.23 20.47
N ASN A 559 27.59 7.81 21.72
CA ASN A 559 26.45 8.28 22.51
C ASN A 559 26.88 8.59 23.96
N PRO A 560 27.23 9.86 24.26
CA PRO A 560 27.65 10.26 25.59
C PRO A 560 26.58 10.06 26.69
N ALA A 561 25.31 10.00 26.31
CA ALA A 561 24.19 9.79 27.24
C ALA A 561 23.82 8.29 27.43
N SER A 562 24.54 7.34 26.83
CA SER A 562 24.26 5.92 26.94
C SER A 562 24.47 5.44 28.39
N GLU A 563 23.38 5.22 29.12
CA GLU A 563 23.41 4.66 30.48
C GLU A 563 24.05 3.27 30.48
N LEU A 564 23.77 2.45 29.48
CA LEU A 564 24.37 1.11 29.33
C LEU A 564 25.90 1.17 29.27
N ALA A 565 26.43 2.04 28.40
CA ALA A 565 27.88 2.18 28.27
C ALA A 565 28.53 2.76 29.53
N GLN A 566 27.86 3.71 30.21
CA GLN A 566 28.34 4.26 31.51
C GLN A 566 28.36 3.19 32.59
N GLN A 567 27.31 2.38 32.72
CA GLN A 567 27.23 1.30 33.70
C GLN A 567 28.30 0.23 33.43
N ASN A 568 28.45 -0.20 32.19
CA ASN A 568 29.46 -1.21 31.83
C ASN A 568 30.90 -0.69 32.03
N LEU A 569 31.16 0.60 31.74
CA LEU A 569 32.49 1.18 32.02
C LEU A 569 32.78 1.29 33.52
N ALA A 570 31.79 1.66 34.34
CA ALA A 570 31.94 1.69 35.78
C ALA A 570 32.21 0.30 36.36
N ALA A 571 31.52 -0.74 35.89
CA ALA A 571 31.77 -2.13 36.26
C ALA A 571 33.18 -2.57 35.86
N LEU A 572 33.64 -2.25 34.65
CA LEU A 572 35.00 -2.52 34.18
C LEU A 572 36.06 -1.83 35.09
N GLN A 573 35.86 -0.56 35.46
CA GLN A 573 36.78 0.17 36.34
C GLN A 573 36.86 -0.47 37.74
N GLN A 574 35.75 -1.04 38.22
CA GLN A 574 35.78 -1.79 39.49
C GLN A 574 36.56 -3.09 39.34
N MET A 575 36.42 -3.82 38.22
CA MET A 575 37.22 -5.02 37.95
C MET A 575 38.73 -4.72 37.90
N LEU A 576 39.11 -3.57 37.29
CA LEU A 576 40.50 -3.11 37.22
C LEU A 576 41.08 -2.72 38.56
N ARG A 577 40.27 -2.22 39.49
CA ARG A 577 40.70 -1.87 40.86
C ARG A 577 40.91 -3.07 41.78
N ASN A 578 40.22 -4.17 41.47
CA ASN A 578 40.26 -5.39 42.28
C ASN A 578 41.33 -6.40 41.78
N LYS A 579 42.02 -6.10 40.69
CA LYS A 579 43.23 -6.80 40.23
C LYS A 579 44.49 -6.08 40.68
#